data_ec43b1b3d21c859fbff6b49737ab2d2e
#
_entry.id   ec43b1b3d21c859fbff6b49737ab2d2e
#
_cell.length_a   1.000
_cell.length_b   1.000
_cell.length_c   1.000
_cell.angle_alpha   90.00
_cell.angle_beta   90.00
_cell.angle_gamma   90.00
#
_symmetry.space_group_name_H-M   'P 1'
#
loop_
_entity.id
_entity.type
_entity.pdbx_description
1 polymer ?
#
loop_
_entity_poly.entity_id
_entity_poly.type
_entity_poly.pdbx_seq_one_letter_code
_entity_poly.pdbx_strand_id
1 'polypeptide(L)'
;MKNQICLVLAFSASLFLSHQSVAKEKDSAFVPFYFSTETLGSTIGLAGVAKGVGQPQAALFGMGLYSEKDSYVGFLSAFNYALSSNLLFSTQMYQARFNDNPYYLGDQGSNGSSTEDKTITNGDEENYKLEFKFLLPWGNVCEHGLLGAFQPIRDVSFASPVESGVSSIIFTPFYSSRELDIYNDKKEEATGFSLTFDWDNRDSVRNTTRGSHTSFDLTTGAESLQSEDLWLKWEFQNSQYYSLGPLGDWFDQQVLAFDFYTADTPTWNQCDGTVCSRPPEQEQVRLGGLYRLRGYTAGRYHGRSAIHYSAEYRVLPDWQPLDDIPLINYYDLPWWQWVAFVEVGRVADNYDLKTLHEDMKWNVGGAVRFQVEGIVVRAEMAKGADEGTFRVMINQPF
;
A
#
# COMPACT_ATOMS: atom_id res chain seq x y z
N MET A 1 -33.04 11.85 -15.54
CA MET A 1 -31.74 11.99 -16.23
C MET A 1 -31.41 13.47 -16.26
N LYS A 2 -30.70 13.99 -15.30
CA LYS A 2 -30.17 15.36 -15.29
C LYS A 2 -28.64 15.24 -15.38
N ASN A 3 -28.10 15.52 -16.56
CA ASN A 3 -26.68 15.73 -16.75
C ASN A 3 -26.31 17.03 -16.05
N GLN A 4 -25.70 16.95 -14.87
CA GLN A 4 -25.05 18.10 -14.24
C GLN A 4 -23.62 18.17 -14.77
N ILE A 5 -23.42 19.06 -15.72
CA ILE A 5 -22.08 19.52 -16.12
C ILE A 5 -21.65 20.51 -15.04
N CYS A 6 -20.60 20.16 -14.28
CA CYS A 6 -20.00 21.07 -13.30
C CYS A 6 -19.36 22.26 -14.01
N LEU A 7 -20.05 23.40 -13.98
CA LEU A 7 -19.49 24.69 -14.42
C LEU A 7 -18.82 25.33 -13.20
N VAL A 8 -17.50 25.52 -13.26
CA VAL A 8 -16.72 26.18 -12.21
C VAL A 8 -17.03 27.66 -12.22
N LEU A 9 -17.91 28.11 -11.32
CA LEU A 9 -18.07 29.53 -10.96
C LEU A 9 -17.46 29.74 -9.56
N ALA A 10 -16.32 30.41 -9.51
CA ALA A 10 -15.68 30.83 -8.27
C ALA A 10 -16.54 31.92 -7.60
N PHE A 11 -17.15 31.60 -6.46
CA PHE A 11 -17.73 32.59 -5.55
C PHE A 11 -17.17 32.38 -4.14
N SER A 12 -16.54 33.42 -3.61
CA SER A 12 -16.06 33.52 -2.25
C SER A 12 -17.22 33.49 -1.25
N ALA A 13 -17.32 32.46 -0.43
CA ALA A 13 -18.23 32.41 0.71
C ALA A 13 -17.45 32.17 1.99
N SER A 14 -17.63 33.09 2.95
CA SER A 14 -17.04 33.16 4.26
C SER A 14 -17.48 31.98 5.14
N LEU A 15 -16.49 31.30 5.75
CA LEU A 15 -16.66 30.17 6.66
C LEU A 15 -17.20 30.60 8.03
N PHE A 16 -18.34 30.05 8.43
CA PHE A 16 -18.66 29.84 9.85
C PHE A 16 -18.38 28.37 10.19
N LEU A 17 -17.27 28.12 10.87
CA LEU A 17 -16.92 26.85 11.43
C LEU A 17 -17.60 26.67 12.80
N SER A 18 -18.55 25.77 12.91
CA SER A 18 -19.03 25.23 14.18
C SER A 18 -17.94 24.29 14.74
N HIS A 19 -17.34 24.69 15.85
CA HIS A 19 -16.35 23.90 16.58
C HIS A 19 -17.05 22.73 17.29
N GLN A 20 -16.95 21.54 16.72
CA GLN A 20 -16.95 20.32 17.53
C GLN A 20 -15.51 20.12 18.01
N SER A 21 -15.31 20.01 19.33
CA SER A 21 -14.02 19.70 19.92
C SER A 21 -13.67 18.22 19.69
N VAL A 22 -13.17 17.93 18.51
CA VAL A 22 -12.37 16.74 18.26
C VAL A 22 -11.01 16.99 18.92
N ALA A 23 -10.48 16.02 19.67
CA ALA A 23 -9.12 16.09 20.19
C ALA A 23 -8.20 16.52 19.05
N LYS A 24 -7.47 17.61 19.24
CA LYS A 24 -6.68 18.21 18.17
C LYS A 24 -5.50 17.30 17.89
N GLU A 25 -5.52 16.58 16.77
CA GLU A 25 -4.34 15.84 16.27
C GLU A 25 -3.14 16.80 16.27
N LYS A 26 -1.99 16.31 16.78
CA LYS A 26 -0.77 17.12 16.77
C LYS A 26 -0.31 17.35 15.35
N ASP A 27 0.17 18.54 15.06
CA ASP A 27 0.71 18.90 13.75
C ASP A 27 2.00 18.10 13.42
N SER A 28 2.67 17.58 14.45
CA SER A 28 3.84 16.70 14.30
C SER A 28 3.89 15.65 15.40
N ALA A 29 4.31 14.45 15.06
CA ALA A 29 4.52 13.36 15.99
C ALA A 29 5.79 12.57 15.63
N PHE A 30 6.46 12.03 16.66
CA PHE A 30 7.59 11.11 16.52
C PHE A 30 7.31 9.88 17.35
N VAL A 31 7.39 8.71 16.76
CA VAL A 31 7.10 7.44 17.40
C VAL A 31 8.33 6.55 17.32
N PRO A 32 9.07 6.35 18.42
CA PRO A 32 10.09 5.32 18.48
C PRO A 32 9.43 3.95 18.55
N PHE A 33 10.01 2.96 17.91
CA PHE A 33 9.51 1.60 17.94
C PHE A 33 10.64 0.60 18.04
N TYR A 34 10.31 -0.57 18.59
CA TYR A 34 11.17 -1.73 18.69
C TYR A 34 10.38 -2.97 18.32
N PHE A 35 10.99 -3.85 17.56
CA PHE A 35 10.46 -5.19 17.29
C PHE A 35 11.59 -6.15 17.03
N SER A 36 11.29 -7.44 17.02
CA SER A 36 12.24 -8.48 16.63
C SER A 36 11.57 -9.44 15.65
N THR A 37 12.27 -9.78 14.60
CA THR A 37 11.84 -10.75 13.59
C THR A 37 12.97 -11.73 13.30
N GLU A 38 12.64 -12.89 12.75
CA GLU A 38 13.64 -13.88 12.36
C GLU A 38 14.62 -13.34 11.31
N THR A 39 14.14 -12.55 10.37
CA THR A 39 14.93 -11.96 9.28
C THR A 39 15.83 -10.84 9.76
N LEU A 40 15.27 -9.84 10.43
CA LEU A 40 16.03 -8.65 10.85
C LEU A 40 16.71 -8.80 12.21
N GLY A 41 16.25 -9.74 13.06
CA GLY A 41 16.63 -9.76 14.47
C GLY A 41 16.02 -8.62 15.25
N SER A 42 16.67 -8.21 16.35
CA SER A 42 16.26 -7.06 17.15
C SER A 42 16.45 -5.77 16.36
N THR A 43 15.40 -5.00 16.23
CA THR A 43 15.37 -3.81 15.38
C THR A 43 14.79 -2.62 16.15
N ILE A 44 15.47 -1.51 16.08
CA ILE A 44 15.01 -0.22 16.61
C ILE A 44 14.69 0.72 15.45
N GLY A 45 13.70 1.57 15.63
CA GLY A 45 13.36 2.55 14.60
C GLY A 45 12.70 3.80 15.18
N LEU A 46 12.61 4.79 14.32
CA LEU A 46 11.92 6.04 14.57
C LEU A 46 11.08 6.38 13.34
N ALA A 47 9.81 6.68 13.55
CA ALA A 47 8.95 7.26 12.52
C ALA A 47 8.51 8.66 12.95
N GLY A 48 8.37 9.56 11.99
CA GLY A 48 7.91 10.91 12.24
C GLY A 48 6.98 11.43 11.14
N VAL A 49 6.00 12.21 11.53
CA VAL A 49 5.09 12.91 10.62
C VAL A 49 4.99 14.38 11.01
N ALA A 50 4.98 15.26 10.01
CA ALA A 50 4.64 16.67 10.18
C ALA A 50 3.54 17.03 9.19
N LYS A 51 2.37 17.44 9.70
CA LYS A 51 1.18 17.78 8.92
C LYS A 51 1.10 19.28 8.70
N GLY A 52 0.44 19.72 7.63
CA GLY A 52 0.23 21.14 7.34
C GLY A 52 1.51 21.91 6.95
N VAL A 53 2.55 21.22 6.49
CA VAL A 53 3.84 21.85 6.14
C VAL A 53 3.71 22.63 4.85
N GLY A 54 3.62 23.95 4.95
CA GLY A 54 3.46 24.89 3.84
C GLY A 54 2.05 24.95 3.25
N GLN A 55 1.27 23.89 3.33
CA GLN A 55 -0.13 23.80 2.87
C GLN A 55 -0.94 22.91 3.81
N PRO A 56 -2.23 23.21 4.10
CA PRO A 56 -3.03 22.47 5.10
C PRO A 56 -3.14 20.96 4.85
N GLN A 57 -3.20 20.53 3.60
CA GLN A 57 -3.31 19.13 3.20
C GLN A 57 -1.95 18.44 3.05
N ALA A 58 -0.85 19.19 3.04
CA ALA A 58 0.48 18.65 2.83
C ALA A 58 1.04 18.00 4.12
N ALA A 59 1.85 16.96 3.94
CA ALA A 59 2.54 16.33 5.06
C ALA A 59 3.93 15.86 4.64
N LEU A 60 4.85 15.86 5.61
CA LEU A 60 6.13 15.19 5.52
C LEU A 60 6.10 13.95 6.41
N PHE A 61 6.64 12.85 5.90
CA PHE A 61 6.81 11.62 6.66
C PHE A 61 8.23 11.11 6.50
N GLY A 62 8.82 10.64 7.60
CA GLY A 62 10.11 9.99 7.59
C GLY A 62 10.13 8.79 8.52
N MET A 63 10.85 7.75 8.13
CA MET A 63 11.08 6.58 8.94
C MET A 63 12.52 6.09 8.74
N GLY A 64 13.15 5.72 9.84
CA GLY A 64 14.44 5.03 9.81
C GLY A 64 14.42 3.86 10.78
N LEU A 65 15.02 2.74 10.39
CA LEU A 65 15.24 1.61 11.28
C LEU A 65 16.66 1.04 11.10
N TYR A 66 17.15 0.41 12.16
CA TYR A 66 18.42 -0.27 12.19
C TYR A 66 18.31 -1.57 13.02
N SER A 67 18.87 -2.63 12.53
CA SER A 67 18.78 -3.97 13.10
C SER A 67 20.11 -4.48 13.68
N GLU A 68 20.05 -5.46 14.56
CA GLU A 68 21.25 -6.12 15.12
C GLU A 68 22.08 -6.88 14.06
N LYS A 69 21.50 -7.14 12.88
CA LYS A 69 22.19 -7.75 11.74
C LYS A 69 22.80 -6.71 10.79
N ASP A 70 22.97 -5.46 11.24
CA ASP A 70 23.46 -4.33 10.45
C ASP A 70 22.58 -4.01 9.20
N SER A 71 21.33 -4.47 9.18
CA SER A 71 20.35 -4.06 8.17
C SER A 71 19.76 -2.70 8.54
N TYR A 72 19.49 -1.87 7.54
CA TYR A 72 18.84 -0.58 7.74
C TYR A 72 17.78 -0.30 6.66
N VAL A 73 16.80 0.51 7.01
CA VAL A 73 15.82 1.08 6.07
C VAL A 73 15.68 2.56 6.37
N GLY A 74 15.74 3.37 5.32
CA GLY A 74 15.40 4.78 5.33
C GLY A 74 14.26 5.07 4.37
N PHE A 75 13.23 5.78 4.83
CA PHE A 75 12.11 6.22 4.02
C PHE A 75 11.80 7.69 4.31
N LEU A 76 11.69 8.49 3.26
CA LEU A 76 11.27 9.90 3.32
C LEU A 76 10.18 10.13 2.28
N SER A 77 9.20 10.93 2.62
CA SER A 77 8.15 11.32 1.68
C SER A 77 7.58 12.70 2.01
N ALA A 78 7.22 13.41 0.95
CA ALA A 78 6.42 14.63 1.01
C ALA A 78 5.14 14.37 0.23
N PHE A 79 3.98 14.59 0.86
CA PHE A 79 2.67 14.23 0.32
C PHE A 79 1.78 15.42 0.08
N ASN A 80 0.96 15.35 -0.96
CA ASN A 80 -0.22 16.18 -1.19
C ASN A 80 0.05 17.68 -1.33
N TYR A 81 1.20 18.07 -1.90
CA TYR A 81 1.44 19.47 -2.25
C TYR A 81 0.61 19.86 -3.47
N ALA A 82 -0.34 20.79 -3.30
CA ALA A 82 -1.14 21.29 -4.40
C ALA A 82 -0.31 22.19 -5.30
N LEU A 83 -0.14 21.80 -6.54
CA LEU A 83 0.46 22.60 -7.61
C LEU A 83 -0.59 23.47 -8.32
N SER A 84 -1.86 23.02 -8.29
CA SER A 84 -3.02 23.77 -8.78
C SER A 84 -4.28 23.35 -8.01
N SER A 85 -5.44 23.86 -8.40
CA SER A 85 -6.74 23.51 -7.78
C SER A 85 -7.11 22.03 -7.87
N ASN A 86 -6.47 21.24 -8.73
CA ASN A 86 -6.78 19.84 -8.97
C ASN A 86 -5.55 18.96 -9.23
N LEU A 87 -4.34 19.50 -9.11
CA LEU A 87 -3.09 18.77 -9.27
C LEU A 87 -2.33 18.75 -7.96
N LEU A 88 -2.11 17.56 -7.44
CA LEU A 88 -1.29 17.29 -6.26
C LEU A 88 0.05 16.69 -6.67
N PHE A 89 1.08 17.04 -5.94
CA PHE A 89 2.41 16.49 -6.06
C PHE A 89 2.82 15.78 -4.77
N SER A 90 3.41 14.60 -4.92
CA SER A 90 4.05 13.86 -3.83
C SER A 90 5.40 13.31 -4.30
N THR A 91 6.30 13.04 -3.38
CA THR A 91 7.58 12.38 -3.66
C THR A 91 7.90 11.38 -2.57
N GLN A 92 8.57 10.29 -2.95
CA GLN A 92 8.98 9.23 -2.05
C GLN A 92 10.42 8.82 -2.35
N MET A 93 11.18 8.59 -1.29
CA MET A 93 12.55 8.10 -1.34
C MET A 93 12.68 6.94 -0.36
N TYR A 94 13.14 5.81 -0.85
CA TYR A 94 13.38 4.61 -0.08
C TYR A 94 14.78 4.11 -0.37
N GLN A 95 15.52 3.78 0.69
CA GLN A 95 16.82 3.10 0.63
C GLN A 95 16.89 2.07 1.75
N ALA A 96 17.38 0.89 1.43
CA ALA A 96 17.56 -0.17 2.41
C ALA A 96 18.78 -1.01 2.09
N ARG A 97 19.41 -1.53 3.14
CA ARG A 97 20.31 -2.67 3.08
C ARG A 97 19.80 -3.78 3.99
N PHE A 98 19.68 -4.96 3.44
CA PHE A 98 19.30 -6.16 4.16
C PHE A 98 20.49 -7.12 4.17
N ASN A 99 20.92 -7.51 5.35
CA ASN A 99 21.97 -8.52 5.53
C ASN A 99 21.34 -9.85 5.91
N ASP A 100 21.88 -10.95 5.37
CA ASP A 100 21.39 -12.33 5.57
C ASP A 100 19.87 -12.45 5.29
N ASN A 101 19.40 -11.78 4.24
CA ASN A 101 17.98 -11.76 3.89
C ASN A 101 17.63 -12.90 2.92
N PRO A 102 16.49 -13.59 3.12
CA PRO A 102 16.03 -14.60 2.19
C PRO A 102 15.44 -13.96 0.92
N TYR A 103 15.98 -14.31 -0.22
CA TYR A 103 15.47 -13.98 -1.55
C TYR A 103 15.07 -15.25 -2.30
N TYR A 104 14.05 -15.17 -3.11
CA TYR A 104 13.65 -16.20 -4.07
C TYR A 104 13.96 -15.65 -5.46
N LEU A 105 14.98 -16.19 -6.12
CA LEU A 105 15.56 -15.59 -7.33
C LEU A 105 15.18 -16.37 -8.58
N GLY A 106 14.77 -15.69 -9.64
CA GLY A 106 14.40 -16.32 -10.92
C GLY A 106 13.32 -17.40 -10.74
N ASP A 107 13.59 -18.61 -11.23
CA ASP A 107 12.64 -19.74 -11.16
C ASP A 107 12.33 -20.18 -9.71
N GLN A 108 13.15 -19.83 -8.74
CA GLN A 108 12.91 -20.07 -7.31
C GLN A 108 11.70 -19.24 -6.80
N GLY A 109 11.32 -18.17 -7.49
CA GLY A 109 10.13 -17.38 -7.21
C GLY A 109 8.85 -17.91 -7.86
N SER A 110 8.90 -19.04 -8.57
CA SER A 110 7.73 -19.63 -9.21
C SER A 110 6.68 -20.10 -8.20
N ASN A 111 5.45 -20.32 -8.66
CA ASN A 111 4.36 -20.83 -7.81
C ASN A 111 4.67 -22.19 -7.17
N GLY A 112 5.55 -22.99 -7.77
CA GLY A 112 5.98 -24.29 -7.26
C GLY A 112 7.08 -24.25 -6.19
N SER A 113 7.63 -23.08 -5.86
CA SER A 113 8.76 -22.95 -4.93
C SER A 113 8.43 -23.40 -3.50
N SER A 114 9.42 -23.95 -2.84
CA SER A 114 9.42 -24.33 -1.42
C SER A 114 10.24 -23.35 -0.57
N THR A 115 10.13 -23.43 0.75
CA THR A 115 10.99 -22.62 1.66
C THR A 115 12.46 -22.95 1.58
N GLU A 116 12.82 -24.10 1.00
CA GLU A 116 14.23 -24.52 0.83
C GLU A 116 14.89 -23.87 -0.38
N ASP A 117 14.10 -23.36 -1.33
CA ASP A 117 14.59 -22.72 -2.56
C ASP A 117 15.14 -21.29 -2.32
N LYS A 118 15.00 -20.75 -1.10
CA LYS A 118 15.49 -19.43 -0.76
C LYS A 118 17.02 -19.32 -0.81
N THR A 119 17.49 -18.22 -1.37
CA THR A 119 18.90 -17.82 -1.34
C THR A 119 19.07 -16.78 -0.24
N ILE A 120 19.98 -17.04 0.71
CA ILE A 120 20.35 -16.07 1.75
C ILE A 120 21.51 -15.24 1.24
N THR A 121 21.32 -13.94 1.12
CA THR A 121 22.35 -13.00 0.66
C THR A 121 22.07 -11.60 1.20
N ASN A 122 23.06 -10.71 1.13
CA ASN A 122 22.82 -9.31 1.39
C ASN A 122 22.28 -8.62 0.13
N GLY A 123 21.54 -7.55 0.34
CA GLY A 123 21.00 -6.77 -0.78
C GLY A 123 20.81 -5.31 -0.42
N ASP A 124 21.16 -4.45 -1.35
CA ASP A 124 20.85 -3.03 -1.33
C ASP A 124 19.65 -2.76 -2.25
N GLU A 125 18.70 -1.97 -1.78
CA GLU A 125 17.49 -1.61 -2.50
C GLU A 125 17.27 -0.09 -2.48
N GLU A 126 16.94 0.48 -3.63
CA GLU A 126 16.59 1.89 -3.76
C GLU A 126 15.28 2.02 -4.55
N ASN A 127 14.44 2.98 -4.14
CA ASN A 127 13.24 3.32 -4.89
C ASN A 127 12.93 4.81 -4.72
N TYR A 128 12.84 5.52 -5.85
CA TYR A 128 12.51 6.94 -5.90
C TYR A 128 11.30 7.15 -6.79
N LYS A 129 10.28 7.87 -6.28
CA LYS A 129 9.05 8.15 -7.02
C LYS A 129 8.69 9.63 -6.92
N LEU A 130 8.24 10.17 -8.05
CA LEU A 130 7.55 11.46 -8.12
C LEU A 130 6.11 11.17 -8.56
N GLU A 131 5.15 11.65 -7.82
CA GLU A 131 3.74 11.41 -8.09
C GLU A 131 3.03 12.72 -8.43
N PHE A 132 2.35 12.75 -9.56
CA PHE A 132 1.49 13.83 -10.01
C PHE A 132 0.05 13.32 -10.07
N LYS A 133 -0.75 13.63 -9.04
CA LYS A 133 -2.14 13.18 -8.90
C LYS A 133 -3.09 14.26 -9.40
N PHE A 134 -3.70 14.02 -10.54
CA PHE A 134 -4.73 14.90 -11.11
C PHE A 134 -6.10 14.44 -10.62
N LEU A 135 -6.74 15.27 -9.78
CA LEU A 135 -8.09 15.06 -9.27
C LEU A 135 -9.11 15.35 -10.37
N LEU A 136 -9.93 14.35 -10.68
CA LEU A 136 -11.02 14.52 -11.64
C LEU A 136 -12.17 15.32 -10.99
N PRO A 137 -12.84 16.23 -11.73
CA PRO A 137 -13.93 17.04 -11.20
C PRO A 137 -15.22 16.22 -11.06
N TRP A 138 -15.13 15.09 -10.35
CA TRP A 138 -16.19 14.11 -10.14
C TRP A 138 -16.43 13.87 -8.65
N GLY A 139 -17.61 13.34 -8.28
CA GLY A 139 -17.94 12.98 -6.91
C GLY A 139 -17.61 14.09 -5.90
N ASN A 140 -16.90 13.77 -4.84
CA ASN A 140 -16.57 14.71 -3.76
C ASN A 140 -15.73 15.91 -4.23
N VAL A 141 -14.90 15.74 -5.28
CA VAL A 141 -14.11 16.85 -5.83
C VAL A 141 -14.98 17.84 -6.59
N CYS A 142 -16.05 17.37 -7.25
CA CYS A 142 -17.02 18.25 -7.89
C CYS A 142 -17.75 19.14 -6.88
N GLU A 143 -18.12 18.59 -5.72
CA GLU A 143 -18.89 19.30 -4.70
C GLU A 143 -18.04 20.23 -3.83
N HIS A 144 -16.82 19.82 -3.49
CA HIS A 144 -15.98 20.45 -2.47
C HIS A 144 -14.61 20.91 -2.98
N GLY A 145 -14.35 20.78 -4.29
CA GLY A 145 -13.05 21.08 -4.90
C GLY A 145 -11.94 20.19 -4.35
N LEU A 146 -10.71 20.68 -4.33
CA LEU A 146 -9.54 19.96 -3.84
C LEU A 146 -9.72 19.40 -2.41
N LEU A 147 -10.38 20.15 -1.53
CA LEU A 147 -10.60 19.73 -0.14
C LEU A 147 -11.55 18.52 -0.03
N GLY A 148 -12.37 18.26 -1.04
CA GLY A 148 -13.18 17.05 -1.11
C GLY A 148 -12.38 15.75 -1.10
N ALA A 149 -11.13 15.79 -1.60
CA ALA A 149 -10.23 14.65 -1.57
C ALA A 149 -9.69 14.33 -0.17
N PHE A 150 -9.74 15.29 0.77
CA PHE A 150 -9.16 15.19 2.11
C PHE A 150 -10.19 15.13 3.23
N GLN A 151 -11.45 14.95 2.92
CA GLN A 151 -12.48 14.77 3.93
C GLN A 151 -12.21 13.48 4.72
N PRO A 152 -12.14 13.53 6.06
CA PRO A 152 -11.83 12.35 6.89
C PRO A 152 -12.97 11.32 6.89
N ILE A 153 -14.21 11.78 6.71
CA ILE A 153 -15.43 10.95 6.57
C ILE A 153 -16.19 11.47 5.37
N ARG A 154 -16.58 10.54 4.49
CA ARG A 154 -17.29 10.83 3.25
C ARG A 154 -18.60 10.05 3.19
N ASP A 155 -19.63 10.65 2.63
CA ASP A 155 -20.79 9.90 2.19
C ASP A 155 -20.45 9.18 0.89
N VAL A 156 -20.65 7.86 0.89
CA VAL A 156 -20.31 7.02 -0.25
C VAL A 156 -21.51 6.21 -0.72
N SER A 157 -21.59 6.04 -2.02
CA SER A 157 -22.58 5.19 -2.67
C SER A 157 -21.88 4.25 -3.65
N PHE A 158 -22.51 3.15 -4.01
CA PHE A 158 -21.98 2.20 -5.00
C PHE A 158 -22.38 2.59 -6.45
N ALA A 159 -22.66 3.87 -6.71
CA ALA A 159 -23.17 4.32 -8.00
C ALA A 159 -22.08 4.29 -9.09
N SER A 160 -21.18 5.27 -9.07
CA SER A 160 -20.14 5.38 -10.11
C SER A 160 -19.03 6.35 -9.68
N PRO A 161 -17.84 6.29 -10.34
CA PRO A 161 -16.75 7.23 -10.09
C PRO A 161 -17.12 8.70 -10.35
N VAL A 162 -18.14 8.95 -11.17
CA VAL A 162 -18.60 10.31 -11.48
C VAL A 162 -19.49 10.88 -10.37
N GLU A 163 -20.19 10.02 -9.62
CA GLU A 163 -21.21 10.42 -8.64
C GLU A 163 -20.73 10.35 -7.20
N SER A 164 -19.73 9.53 -6.88
CA SER A 164 -19.32 9.28 -5.49
C SER A 164 -17.82 9.05 -5.38
N GLY A 165 -17.27 9.39 -4.21
CA GLY A 165 -15.86 9.20 -3.89
C GLY A 165 -14.93 10.22 -4.54
N VAL A 166 -13.66 9.90 -4.58
CA VAL A 166 -12.58 10.70 -5.19
C VAL A 166 -11.96 9.92 -6.33
N SER A 167 -12.05 10.48 -7.54
CA SER A 167 -11.44 9.88 -8.73
C SER A 167 -10.23 10.69 -9.16
N SER A 168 -9.17 10.02 -9.57
CA SER A 168 -7.94 10.67 -10.02
C SER A 168 -7.21 9.88 -11.11
N ILE A 169 -6.41 10.60 -11.88
CA ILE A 169 -5.36 10.05 -12.74
C ILE A 169 -4.02 10.40 -12.10
N ILE A 170 -3.17 9.40 -11.90
CA ILE A 170 -1.88 9.57 -11.26
C ILE A 170 -0.78 9.20 -12.25
N PHE A 171 0.15 10.11 -12.47
CA PHE A 171 1.36 9.87 -13.26
C PHE A 171 2.55 9.80 -12.33
N THR A 172 3.28 8.68 -12.35
CA THR A 172 4.37 8.40 -11.42
C THR A 172 5.64 7.97 -12.15
N PRO A 173 6.53 8.90 -12.52
CA PRO A 173 7.91 8.56 -12.86
C PRO A 173 8.61 7.90 -11.66
N PHE A 174 9.39 6.85 -11.94
CA PHE A 174 10.12 6.12 -10.91
C PHE A 174 11.51 5.70 -11.35
N TYR A 175 12.35 5.48 -10.37
CA TYR A 175 13.59 4.72 -10.45
C TYR A 175 13.61 3.69 -9.34
N SER A 176 13.96 2.46 -9.67
CA SER A 176 14.21 1.41 -8.69
C SER A 176 15.48 0.67 -9.00
N SER A 177 16.16 0.19 -7.97
CA SER A 177 17.31 -0.66 -8.13
C SER A 177 17.43 -1.68 -7.03
N ARG A 178 18.05 -2.80 -7.35
CA ARG A 178 18.43 -3.86 -6.41
C ARG A 178 19.80 -4.40 -6.77
N GLU A 179 20.67 -4.49 -5.79
CA GLU A 179 22.01 -5.07 -5.89
C GLU A 179 22.14 -6.17 -4.85
N LEU A 180 22.45 -7.39 -5.31
CA LEU A 180 22.62 -8.54 -4.45
C LEU A 180 24.07 -9.00 -4.48
N ASP A 181 24.70 -9.17 -3.31
CA ASP A 181 26.11 -9.56 -3.19
C ASP A 181 26.43 -10.87 -3.95
N ILE A 182 25.44 -11.78 -4.07
CA ILE A 182 25.59 -13.05 -4.82
C ILE A 182 25.85 -12.83 -6.32
N TYR A 183 25.51 -11.69 -6.88
CA TYR A 183 25.70 -11.38 -8.28
C TYR A 183 26.97 -10.54 -8.57
N ASN A 184 27.92 -10.51 -7.64
CA ASN A 184 29.19 -9.78 -7.76
C ASN A 184 28.96 -8.29 -8.09
N ASP A 185 28.14 -7.63 -7.28
CA ASP A 185 27.81 -6.20 -7.37
C ASP A 185 27.13 -5.80 -8.68
N LYS A 186 26.47 -6.74 -9.36
CA LYS A 186 25.61 -6.41 -10.52
C LYS A 186 24.32 -5.79 -10.03
N LYS A 187 24.15 -4.52 -10.31
CA LYS A 187 22.95 -3.74 -9.99
C LYS A 187 21.87 -3.95 -11.06
N GLU A 188 20.69 -4.42 -10.65
CA GLU A 188 19.49 -4.44 -11.49
C GLU A 188 18.76 -3.12 -11.32
N GLU A 189 18.51 -2.41 -12.40
CA GLU A 189 17.90 -1.08 -12.39
C GLU A 189 16.66 -1.05 -13.28
N ALA A 190 15.66 -0.30 -12.85
CA ALA A 190 14.52 0.04 -13.68
C ALA A 190 14.23 1.53 -13.61
N THR A 191 14.01 2.13 -14.75
CA THR A 191 13.52 3.50 -14.89
C THR A 191 12.28 3.51 -15.76
N GLY A 192 11.25 4.18 -15.33
CA GLY A 192 10.01 4.18 -16.07
C GLY A 192 8.96 5.13 -15.47
N PHE A 193 7.73 4.88 -15.85
CA PHE A 193 6.58 5.56 -15.27
C PHE A 193 5.37 4.64 -15.17
N SER A 194 4.49 4.93 -14.23
CA SER A 194 3.14 4.37 -14.18
C SER A 194 2.08 5.43 -14.42
N LEU A 195 0.96 4.99 -14.98
CA LEU A 195 -0.27 5.75 -15.12
C LEU A 195 -1.38 4.98 -14.41
N THR A 196 -1.91 5.56 -13.33
CA THR A 196 -2.94 4.95 -12.52
C THR A 196 -4.26 5.68 -12.66
N PHE A 197 -5.35 4.96 -12.92
CA PHE A 197 -6.69 5.41 -12.60
C PHE A 197 -7.02 4.94 -11.18
N ASP A 198 -7.40 5.86 -10.30
CA ASP A 198 -7.70 5.60 -8.89
C ASP A 198 -9.09 6.16 -8.55
N TRP A 199 -9.95 5.30 -7.99
CA TRP A 199 -11.27 5.68 -7.47
C TRP A 199 -11.39 5.22 -6.02
N ASP A 200 -11.20 6.16 -5.10
CA ASP A 200 -11.37 5.96 -3.67
C ASP A 200 -12.78 6.35 -3.22
N ASN A 201 -13.66 5.38 -3.14
CA ASN A 201 -15.04 5.49 -2.70
C ASN A 201 -15.23 4.91 -1.30
N ARG A 202 -14.24 5.04 -0.41
CA ARG A 202 -14.31 4.65 0.99
C ARG A 202 -14.89 5.78 1.83
N ASP A 203 -15.72 5.43 2.82
CA ASP A 203 -16.25 6.40 3.79
C ASP A 203 -15.15 7.02 4.66
N SER A 204 -14.12 6.26 4.98
CA SER A 204 -12.91 6.74 5.66
C SER A 204 -11.69 5.94 5.18
N VAL A 205 -10.58 6.62 4.89
CA VAL A 205 -9.34 5.95 4.47
C VAL A 205 -8.65 5.23 5.63
N ARG A 206 -8.79 5.75 6.86
CA ARG A 206 -8.08 5.24 8.04
C ARG A 206 -8.83 4.11 8.75
N ASN A 207 -10.15 4.17 8.79
CA ASN A 207 -11.02 3.15 9.37
C ASN A 207 -12.25 2.95 8.47
N THR A 208 -12.04 2.26 7.36
CA THR A 208 -13.06 2.03 6.35
C THR A 208 -14.14 1.09 6.86
N THR A 209 -15.40 1.53 6.82
CA THR A 209 -16.56 0.72 7.19
C THR A 209 -17.41 0.35 5.98
N ARG A 210 -17.47 1.20 4.98
CA ARG A 210 -18.30 1.06 3.78
C ARG A 210 -17.63 1.62 2.56
N GLY A 211 -18.07 1.14 1.41
CA GLY A 211 -17.64 1.65 0.12
C GLY A 211 -16.64 0.74 -0.56
N SER A 212 -15.84 1.31 -1.43
CA SER A 212 -14.88 0.57 -2.24
C SER A 212 -13.64 1.40 -2.58
N HIS A 213 -12.58 0.72 -2.96
CA HIS A 213 -11.41 1.34 -3.58
C HIS A 213 -11.04 0.55 -4.84
N THR A 214 -10.87 1.23 -5.96
CA THR A 214 -10.53 0.60 -7.25
C THR A 214 -9.34 1.33 -7.85
N SER A 215 -8.31 0.57 -8.23
CA SER A 215 -7.19 1.10 -8.99
C SER A 215 -6.92 0.25 -10.23
N PHE A 216 -6.47 0.91 -11.28
CA PHE A 216 -5.93 0.28 -12.49
C PHE A 216 -4.64 0.98 -12.87
N ASP A 217 -3.56 0.24 -12.87
CA ASP A 217 -2.19 0.71 -13.09
C ASP A 217 -1.65 0.18 -14.40
N LEU A 218 -1.06 1.06 -15.20
CA LEU A 218 -0.24 0.73 -16.35
C LEU A 218 1.18 1.21 -16.09
N THR A 219 2.13 0.28 -15.99
CA THR A 219 3.53 0.59 -15.73
C THR A 219 4.39 0.16 -16.91
N THR A 220 5.24 1.05 -17.36
CA THR A 220 6.25 0.76 -18.38
C THR A 220 7.60 1.26 -17.93
N GLY A 221 8.65 0.55 -18.34
CA GLY A 221 10.02 0.93 -18.01
C GLY A 221 11.03 0.14 -18.82
N ALA A 222 12.29 0.50 -18.64
CA ALA A 222 13.46 -0.16 -19.19
C ALA A 222 14.40 -0.55 -18.04
N GLU A 223 15.29 -1.50 -18.27
CA GLU A 223 16.31 -1.90 -17.28
C GLU A 223 17.32 -0.79 -16.99
N SER A 224 17.51 0.14 -17.93
CA SER A 224 18.29 1.35 -17.70
C SER A 224 17.85 2.45 -18.66
N LEU A 225 18.30 3.68 -18.43
CA LEU A 225 18.10 4.79 -19.39
C LEU A 225 18.70 4.53 -20.78
N GLN A 226 19.51 3.50 -20.92
CA GLN A 226 20.19 3.12 -22.18
C GLN A 226 19.58 1.88 -22.84
N SER A 227 18.62 1.22 -22.19
CA SER A 227 17.91 0.07 -22.77
C SER A 227 16.80 0.54 -23.70
N GLU A 228 16.75 -0.03 -24.92
CA GLU A 228 15.65 0.19 -25.88
C GLU A 228 14.48 -0.75 -25.62
N ASP A 229 14.66 -1.81 -24.83
CA ASP A 229 13.65 -2.81 -24.55
C ASP A 229 12.71 -2.35 -23.44
N LEU A 230 11.52 -1.93 -23.84
CA LEU A 230 10.46 -1.52 -22.93
C LEU A 230 9.62 -2.71 -22.55
N TRP A 231 9.36 -2.86 -21.25
CA TRP A 231 8.36 -3.77 -20.73
C TRP A 231 7.08 -3.02 -20.36
N LEU A 232 5.97 -3.74 -20.38
CA LEU A 232 4.65 -3.23 -19.98
C LEU A 232 4.03 -4.20 -18.99
N LYS A 233 3.57 -3.67 -17.86
CA LYS A 233 2.80 -4.38 -16.83
C LYS A 233 1.51 -3.63 -16.57
N TRP A 234 0.41 -4.37 -16.37
CA TRP A 234 -0.81 -3.80 -15.83
C TRP A 234 -1.23 -4.53 -14.56
N GLU A 235 -1.85 -3.77 -13.64
CA GLU A 235 -2.34 -4.26 -12.36
C GLU A 235 -3.73 -3.69 -12.12
N PHE A 236 -4.64 -4.53 -11.66
CA PHE A 236 -5.98 -4.13 -11.25
C PHE A 236 -6.23 -4.58 -9.83
N GLN A 237 -6.76 -3.68 -9.00
CA GLN A 237 -7.18 -3.96 -7.64
C GLN A 237 -8.57 -3.39 -7.37
N ASN A 238 -9.40 -4.15 -6.66
CA ASN A 238 -10.69 -3.71 -6.17
C ASN A 238 -10.91 -4.22 -4.76
N SER A 239 -11.10 -3.30 -3.83
CA SER A 239 -11.43 -3.59 -2.43
C SER A 239 -12.86 -3.15 -2.13
N GLN A 240 -13.60 -3.95 -1.36
CA GLN A 240 -15.00 -3.74 -0.99
C GLN A 240 -15.15 -3.84 0.53
N TYR A 241 -15.98 -2.97 1.11
CA TYR A 241 -16.17 -2.89 2.56
C TYR A 241 -17.65 -2.86 2.92
N TYR A 242 -18.04 -3.75 3.83
CA TYR A 242 -19.42 -3.92 4.27
C TYR A 242 -19.51 -3.85 5.78
N SER A 243 -20.13 -2.79 6.29
CA SER A 243 -20.43 -2.68 7.72
C SER A 243 -21.55 -3.63 8.12
N LEU A 244 -21.32 -4.40 9.18
CA LEU A 244 -22.32 -5.28 9.79
C LEU A 244 -22.96 -4.64 11.04
N GLY A 245 -22.54 -3.42 11.38
CA GLY A 245 -23.00 -2.72 12.58
C GLY A 245 -22.27 -3.17 13.86
N PRO A 246 -22.74 -2.76 15.04
CA PRO A 246 -22.18 -3.17 16.32
C PRO A 246 -22.46 -4.64 16.64
N LEU A 247 -21.66 -5.23 17.54
CA LEU A 247 -21.85 -6.59 18.05
C LEU A 247 -22.06 -6.55 19.57
N GLY A 248 -23.32 -6.54 19.98
CA GLY A 248 -23.69 -6.37 21.39
C GLY A 248 -23.13 -5.08 21.98
N ASP A 249 -22.73 -5.15 23.26
CA ASP A 249 -22.10 -4.04 23.98
C ASP A 249 -20.55 -4.17 24.01
N TRP A 250 -19.97 -5.01 23.17
CA TRP A 250 -18.55 -5.34 23.19
C TRP A 250 -17.76 -4.73 22.04
N PHE A 251 -18.43 -4.55 20.89
CA PHE A 251 -17.78 -4.04 19.68
C PHE A 251 -18.66 -3.00 19.01
N ASP A 252 -18.15 -1.80 18.90
CA ASP A 252 -18.82 -0.66 18.24
C ASP A 252 -19.00 -0.88 16.75
N GLN A 253 -18.11 -1.70 16.16
CA GLN A 253 -18.05 -1.86 14.72
C GLN A 253 -17.61 -3.25 14.31
N GLN A 254 -18.28 -3.78 13.29
CA GLN A 254 -17.87 -4.96 12.53
C GLN A 254 -17.83 -4.62 11.05
N VAL A 255 -16.79 -5.08 10.35
CA VAL A 255 -16.65 -4.88 8.90
C VAL A 255 -16.18 -6.17 8.25
N LEU A 256 -16.83 -6.55 7.17
CA LEU A 256 -16.29 -7.50 6.19
C LEU A 256 -15.60 -6.71 5.08
N ALA A 257 -14.33 -6.98 4.86
CA ALA A 257 -13.55 -6.37 3.80
C ALA A 257 -13.04 -7.46 2.85
N PHE A 258 -13.17 -7.22 1.56
CA PHE A 258 -12.70 -8.11 0.50
C PHE A 258 -11.78 -7.36 -0.42
N ASP A 259 -10.73 -8.01 -0.88
CA ASP A 259 -9.79 -7.48 -1.86
C ASP A 259 -9.58 -8.48 -2.99
N PHE A 260 -9.64 -7.97 -4.20
CA PHE A 260 -9.31 -8.69 -5.42
C PHE A 260 -8.19 -7.97 -6.14
N TYR A 261 -7.17 -8.72 -6.52
CA TYR A 261 -6.05 -8.22 -7.30
C TYR A 261 -5.73 -9.18 -8.45
N THR A 262 -5.40 -8.62 -9.60
CA THR A 262 -4.86 -9.37 -10.72
C THR A 262 -3.91 -8.50 -11.54
N ALA A 263 -2.91 -9.13 -12.15
CA ALA A 263 -1.87 -8.45 -12.93
C ALA A 263 -1.33 -9.33 -14.05
N ASP A 264 -0.80 -8.70 -15.09
CA ASP A 264 -0.05 -9.36 -16.16
C ASP A 264 1.03 -8.44 -16.74
N THR A 265 2.06 -9.07 -17.29
CA THR A 265 3.11 -8.44 -18.09
C THR A 265 3.00 -8.95 -19.53
N PRO A 266 2.20 -8.30 -20.40
CA PRO A 266 1.93 -8.79 -21.76
C PRO A 266 3.19 -8.91 -22.64
N THR A 267 4.22 -8.12 -22.35
CA THR A 267 5.50 -8.13 -23.07
C THR A 267 6.43 -9.26 -22.66
N TRP A 268 6.11 -10.05 -21.65
CA TRP A 268 6.96 -11.06 -21.02
C TRP A 268 7.67 -12.01 -21.99
N ASN A 269 6.99 -12.41 -23.06
CA ASN A 269 7.49 -13.32 -24.08
C ASN A 269 7.88 -12.62 -25.39
N GLN A 270 7.97 -11.28 -25.39
CA GLN A 270 8.48 -10.52 -26.54
C GLN A 270 10.00 -10.46 -26.41
N CYS A 271 10.68 -11.27 -27.21
CA CYS A 271 12.13 -11.40 -27.16
C CYS A 271 12.77 -11.03 -28.50
N ASP A 272 13.89 -10.33 -28.45
CA ASP A 272 14.82 -10.18 -29.57
C ASP A 272 16.11 -10.93 -29.21
N GLY A 273 16.33 -12.05 -29.89
CA GLY A 273 17.40 -12.99 -29.57
C GLY A 273 17.24 -13.58 -28.15
N THR A 274 18.17 -13.24 -27.26
CA THR A 274 18.19 -13.71 -25.85
C THR A 274 17.62 -12.70 -24.87
N VAL A 275 17.34 -11.48 -25.31
CA VAL A 275 16.78 -10.41 -24.48
C VAL A 275 15.26 -10.39 -24.63
N CYS A 276 14.54 -10.38 -23.51
CA CYS A 276 13.07 -10.33 -23.47
C CYS A 276 12.62 -9.06 -22.76
N SER A 277 11.51 -8.48 -23.23
CA SER A 277 10.89 -7.28 -22.66
C SER A 277 10.17 -7.62 -21.33
N ARG A 278 10.95 -8.01 -20.31
CA ARG A 278 10.51 -8.36 -18.96
C ARG A 278 10.98 -7.29 -17.98
N PRO A 279 10.17 -6.96 -16.95
CA PRO A 279 10.66 -6.14 -15.86
C PRO A 279 11.75 -6.87 -15.07
N PRO A 280 12.74 -6.16 -14.49
CA PRO A 280 13.66 -6.73 -13.55
C PRO A 280 12.88 -7.30 -12.35
N GLU A 281 13.46 -8.25 -11.63
CA GLU A 281 12.72 -9.08 -10.66
C GLU A 281 12.01 -8.25 -9.58
N GLN A 282 12.59 -7.15 -9.12
CA GLN A 282 11.96 -6.25 -8.15
C GLN A 282 10.71 -5.53 -8.69
N GLU A 283 10.52 -5.44 -10.00
CA GLU A 283 9.35 -4.83 -10.67
C GLU A 283 8.37 -5.84 -11.26
N GLN A 284 8.66 -7.14 -11.18
CA GLN A 284 7.74 -8.19 -11.62
C GLN A 284 6.45 -8.21 -10.80
N VAL A 285 5.44 -8.93 -11.31
CA VAL A 285 4.24 -9.22 -10.54
C VAL A 285 4.60 -10.13 -9.39
N ARG A 286 4.30 -9.71 -8.12
CA ARG A 286 4.74 -10.42 -6.93
C ARG A 286 3.61 -10.67 -5.94
N LEU A 287 3.65 -11.84 -5.31
CA LEU A 287 2.87 -12.21 -4.13
C LEU A 287 3.82 -12.63 -2.99
N GLY A 288 3.34 -12.52 -1.77
CA GLY A 288 4.15 -12.60 -0.55
C GLY A 288 4.61 -11.22 -0.11
N GLY A 289 4.59 -10.96 1.20
CA GLY A 289 5.04 -9.70 1.78
C GLY A 289 3.98 -8.95 2.55
N LEU A 290 3.98 -7.64 2.41
CA LEU A 290 3.24 -6.74 3.32
C LEU A 290 1.75 -6.62 2.99
N TYR A 291 1.35 -6.91 1.75
CA TYR A 291 0.01 -6.56 1.25
C TYR A 291 -0.77 -7.77 0.71
N ARG A 292 -0.11 -8.76 0.17
CA ARG A 292 -0.74 -9.92 -0.49
C ARG A 292 -0.01 -11.20 -0.12
N LEU A 293 -0.74 -12.29 0.19
CA LEU A 293 -0.20 -13.54 0.74
C LEU A 293 0.75 -13.27 1.93
N ARG A 294 0.24 -12.55 2.92
CA ARG A 294 1.00 -12.02 4.05
C ARG A 294 1.69 -13.09 4.92
N GLY A 295 1.30 -14.36 4.80
CA GLY A 295 1.93 -15.50 5.45
C GLY A 295 3.26 -15.96 4.83
N TYR A 296 3.76 -15.27 3.80
CA TYR A 296 4.96 -15.64 3.05
C TYR A 296 5.97 -14.49 2.98
N THR A 297 7.25 -14.84 2.83
CA THR A 297 8.35 -13.88 2.61
C THR A 297 8.04 -12.93 1.46
N ALA A 298 8.53 -11.69 1.56
CA ALA A 298 8.30 -10.67 0.54
C ALA A 298 8.87 -11.10 -0.82
N GLY A 299 8.01 -11.08 -1.86
CA GLY A 299 8.39 -11.48 -3.21
C GLY A 299 8.67 -12.98 -3.39
N ARG A 300 8.27 -13.82 -2.44
CA ARG A 300 8.46 -15.27 -2.58
C ARG A 300 7.89 -15.82 -3.87
N TYR A 301 6.72 -15.35 -4.26
CA TYR A 301 6.11 -15.72 -5.54
C TYR A 301 6.15 -14.52 -6.47
N HIS A 302 6.78 -14.68 -7.64
CA HIS A 302 6.83 -13.64 -8.65
C HIS A 302 6.86 -14.26 -10.06
N GLY A 303 6.55 -13.46 -11.05
CA GLY A 303 6.53 -13.90 -12.44
C GLY A 303 5.75 -12.95 -13.33
N ARG A 304 5.22 -13.50 -14.44
CA ARG A 304 4.51 -12.75 -15.45
C ARG A 304 3.16 -12.21 -14.97
N SER A 305 2.35 -13.08 -14.35
CA SER A 305 0.97 -12.76 -14.01
C SER A 305 0.60 -13.27 -12.63
N ALA A 306 -0.42 -12.67 -12.01
CA ALA A 306 -0.95 -13.10 -10.73
C ALA A 306 -2.46 -12.88 -10.61
N ILE A 307 -3.06 -13.66 -9.71
CA ILE A 307 -4.38 -13.42 -9.15
C ILE A 307 -4.30 -13.57 -7.62
N HIS A 308 -5.05 -12.74 -6.90
CA HIS A 308 -5.09 -12.80 -5.44
C HIS A 308 -6.46 -12.36 -4.92
N TYR A 309 -6.91 -13.03 -3.89
CA TYR A 309 -8.12 -12.74 -3.14
C TYR A 309 -7.79 -12.66 -1.66
N SER A 310 -8.35 -11.67 -0.98
CA SER A 310 -8.28 -11.53 0.48
C SER A 310 -9.66 -11.29 1.05
N ALA A 311 -9.94 -11.85 2.21
CA ALA A 311 -11.10 -11.54 3.02
C ALA A 311 -10.66 -11.26 4.45
N GLU A 312 -11.12 -10.14 5.00
CA GLU A 312 -10.86 -9.74 6.39
C GLU A 312 -12.17 -9.56 7.13
N TYR A 313 -12.23 -10.05 8.36
CA TYR A 313 -13.23 -9.68 9.36
C TYR A 313 -12.57 -8.78 10.38
N ARG A 314 -13.06 -7.54 10.47
CA ARG A 314 -12.53 -6.47 11.32
C ARG A 314 -13.53 -6.15 12.39
N VAL A 315 -13.09 -6.07 13.66
CA VAL A 315 -13.92 -5.66 14.80
C VAL A 315 -13.21 -4.56 15.59
N LEU A 316 -13.99 -3.56 15.98
CA LEU A 316 -13.53 -2.46 16.81
C LEU A 316 -14.13 -2.61 18.19
N PRO A 317 -13.34 -2.91 19.26
CA PRO A 317 -13.83 -2.96 20.62
C PRO A 317 -14.34 -1.60 21.10
N ASP A 318 -15.38 -1.60 21.95
CA ASP A 318 -15.91 -0.40 22.60
C ASP A 318 -14.99 0.14 23.72
N TRP A 319 -14.04 -0.67 24.18
CA TRP A 319 -13.10 -0.36 25.25
C TRP A 319 -11.69 -0.05 24.70
N GLN A 320 -11.01 0.90 25.33
CA GLN A 320 -9.68 1.38 24.93
C GLN A 320 -8.68 1.15 26.08
N PRO A 321 -7.96 -0.01 26.11
CA PRO A 321 -7.03 -0.32 27.19
C PRO A 321 -5.73 0.45 27.10
N LEU A 322 -5.43 1.05 25.95
CA LEU A 322 -4.15 1.72 25.70
C LEU A 322 -4.07 3.11 26.33
N ASP A 323 -5.21 3.74 26.61
CA ASP A 323 -5.28 5.05 27.28
C ASP A 323 -4.75 5.03 28.71
N ASP A 324 -4.80 3.89 29.37
CA ASP A 324 -4.33 3.71 30.75
C ASP A 324 -2.82 3.38 30.83
N ILE A 325 -2.16 3.13 29.71
CA ILE A 325 -0.74 2.75 29.70
C ILE A 325 0.14 4.01 29.70
N PRO A 326 1.00 4.20 30.73
CA PRO A 326 1.96 5.30 30.76
C PRO A 326 2.82 5.34 29.50
N LEU A 327 3.09 6.51 28.95
CA LEU A 327 3.74 6.82 27.69
C LEU A 327 2.85 6.63 26.45
N ILE A 328 1.97 5.63 26.40
CA ILE A 328 1.06 5.45 25.28
C ILE A 328 -0.04 6.52 25.33
N ASN A 329 -0.55 6.85 26.51
CA ASN A 329 -1.54 7.91 26.73
C ASN A 329 -1.06 9.32 26.34
N TYR A 330 0.22 9.48 25.98
CA TYR A 330 0.75 10.73 25.43
C TYR A 330 0.35 10.92 23.94
N TYR A 331 0.04 9.82 23.25
CA TYR A 331 -0.34 9.84 21.85
C TYR A 331 -1.86 9.83 21.68
N ASP A 332 -2.35 10.43 20.58
CA ASP A 332 -3.76 10.30 20.19
C ASP A 332 -4.00 8.92 19.55
N LEU A 333 -4.77 8.07 20.26
CA LEU A 333 -5.16 6.72 19.84
C LEU A 333 -6.69 6.60 19.78
N PRO A 334 -7.34 7.17 18.77
CA PRO A 334 -8.80 7.22 18.70
C PRO A 334 -9.48 5.86 18.59
N TRP A 335 -8.78 4.84 18.10
CA TRP A 335 -9.30 3.48 17.97
C TRP A 335 -8.20 2.44 17.87
N TRP A 336 -8.56 1.21 18.21
CA TRP A 336 -7.82 0.00 17.94
C TRP A 336 -8.77 -1.08 17.40
N GLN A 337 -8.26 -2.05 16.64
CA GLN A 337 -9.07 -2.98 15.87
C GLN A 337 -8.42 -4.36 15.87
N TRP A 338 -9.24 -5.40 16.00
CA TRP A 338 -8.85 -6.78 15.74
C TRP A 338 -9.25 -7.18 14.35
N VAL A 339 -8.40 -7.97 13.71
CA VAL A 339 -8.61 -8.45 12.36
C VAL A 339 -8.29 -9.93 12.28
N ALA A 340 -9.21 -10.70 11.69
CA ALA A 340 -8.93 -12.06 11.22
C ALA A 340 -8.98 -12.03 9.69
N PHE A 341 -8.08 -12.76 9.03
CA PHE A 341 -8.03 -12.76 7.57
C PHE A 341 -7.65 -14.11 6.96
N VAL A 342 -8.08 -14.30 5.74
CA VAL A 342 -7.68 -15.39 4.85
C VAL A 342 -7.34 -14.82 3.49
N GLU A 343 -6.28 -15.36 2.87
CA GLU A 343 -5.83 -14.97 1.55
C GLU A 343 -5.54 -16.19 0.71
N VAL A 344 -5.82 -16.08 -0.59
CA VAL A 344 -5.44 -17.07 -1.59
C VAL A 344 -4.93 -16.36 -2.84
N GLY A 345 -3.91 -16.91 -3.48
CA GLY A 345 -3.36 -16.32 -4.70
C GLY A 345 -2.39 -17.24 -5.42
N ARG A 346 -2.08 -16.88 -6.66
CA ARG A 346 -1.15 -17.60 -7.51
C ARG A 346 -0.40 -16.65 -8.44
N VAL A 347 0.86 -16.95 -8.71
CA VAL A 347 1.61 -16.42 -9.85
C VAL A 347 1.68 -17.45 -10.97
N ALA A 348 1.76 -17.00 -12.22
CA ALA A 348 1.83 -17.88 -13.38
C ALA A 348 2.64 -17.25 -14.51
N ASP A 349 3.13 -18.10 -15.44
CA ASP A 349 3.90 -17.66 -16.62
C ASP A 349 3.01 -17.20 -17.78
N ASN A 350 1.69 -17.31 -17.62
CA ASN A 350 0.69 -16.86 -18.58
C ASN A 350 -0.55 -16.33 -17.87
N TYR A 351 -1.24 -15.38 -18.50
CA TYR A 351 -2.52 -14.88 -18.01
C TYR A 351 -3.65 -15.76 -18.57
N ASP A 352 -3.91 -16.84 -17.88
CA ASP A 352 -4.98 -17.77 -18.17
C ASP A 352 -5.79 -18.08 -16.90
N LEU A 353 -7.10 -17.87 -16.95
CA LEU A 353 -7.95 -17.97 -15.77
C LEU A 353 -7.94 -19.37 -15.15
N LYS A 354 -7.85 -20.44 -15.95
CA LYS A 354 -7.78 -21.79 -15.42
C LYS A 354 -6.47 -21.99 -14.67
N THR A 355 -5.36 -21.67 -15.31
CA THR A 355 -4.02 -21.74 -14.69
C THR A 355 -3.95 -20.92 -13.41
N LEU A 356 -4.45 -19.69 -13.42
CA LEU A 356 -4.41 -18.79 -12.25
C LEU A 356 -5.25 -19.28 -11.06
N HIS A 357 -6.19 -20.21 -11.25
CA HIS A 357 -7.00 -20.79 -10.17
C HIS A 357 -6.61 -22.22 -9.79
N GLU A 358 -5.59 -22.82 -10.42
CA GLU A 358 -5.03 -24.10 -10.02
C GLU A 358 -3.93 -23.90 -8.96
N ASP A 359 -3.74 -24.83 -8.03
CA ASP A 359 -2.66 -24.84 -7.02
C ASP A 359 -2.41 -23.47 -6.33
N MET A 360 -3.47 -22.77 -5.99
CA MET A 360 -3.37 -21.48 -5.31
C MET A 360 -2.70 -21.63 -3.94
N LYS A 361 -1.80 -20.71 -3.62
CA LYS A 361 -1.23 -20.57 -2.28
C LYS A 361 -2.24 -19.90 -1.37
N TRP A 362 -2.21 -20.25 -0.10
CA TRP A 362 -3.12 -19.69 0.89
C TRP A 362 -2.40 -19.35 2.19
N ASN A 363 -2.92 -18.39 2.91
CA ASN A 363 -2.58 -18.16 4.30
C ASN A 363 -3.80 -17.69 5.09
N VAL A 364 -3.72 -17.88 6.40
CA VAL A 364 -4.66 -17.35 7.38
C VAL A 364 -3.88 -16.57 8.43
N GLY A 365 -4.49 -15.57 9.02
CA GLY A 365 -3.81 -14.78 10.03
C GLY A 365 -4.73 -13.90 10.84
N GLY A 366 -4.10 -13.18 11.75
CA GLY A 366 -4.75 -12.17 12.58
C GLY A 366 -3.86 -10.96 12.76
N ALA A 367 -4.48 -9.83 13.01
CA ALA A 367 -3.78 -8.57 13.28
C ALA A 367 -4.46 -7.78 14.39
N VAL A 368 -3.66 -6.97 15.07
CA VAL A 368 -4.11 -5.83 15.85
C VAL A 368 -3.68 -4.58 15.10
N ARG A 369 -4.62 -3.66 14.92
CA ARG A 369 -4.39 -2.36 14.28
C ARG A 369 -4.77 -1.26 15.25
N PHE A 370 -4.07 -0.16 15.20
CA PHE A 370 -4.40 1.03 15.97
C PHE A 370 -3.96 2.29 15.21
N GLN A 371 -4.71 3.36 15.40
CA GLN A 371 -4.33 4.65 14.87
C GLN A 371 -3.52 5.40 15.91
N VAL A 372 -2.34 5.87 15.55
CA VAL A 372 -1.47 6.73 16.36
C VAL A 372 -1.25 8.03 15.61
N GLU A 373 -1.69 9.17 16.16
CA GLU A 373 -1.50 10.50 15.56
C GLU A 373 -1.91 10.54 14.06
N GLY A 374 -2.98 9.81 13.72
CA GLY A 374 -3.51 9.73 12.36
C GLY A 374 -2.80 8.75 11.42
N ILE A 375 -1.83 7.99 11.91
CA ILE A 375 -1.15 6.91 11.19
C ILE A 375 -1.70 5.57 11.69
N VAL A 376 -2.07 4.67 10.78
CA VAL A 376 -2.46 3.31 11.15
C VAL A 376 -1.23 2.44 11.27
N VAL A 377 -1.03 1.86 12.45
CA VAL A 377 0.00 0.87 12.74
C VAL A 377 -0.68 -0.50 12.89
N ARG A 378 -0.07 -1.53 12.33
CA ARG A 378 -0.56 -2.90 12.44
C ARG A 378 0.55 -3.85 12.88
N ALA A 379 0.21 -4.74 13.81
CA ALA A 379 0.99 -5.93 14.14
C ALA A 379 0.20 -7.14 13.68
N GLU A 380 0.77 -7.96 12.83
CA GLU A 380 0.09 -9.12 12.24
C GLU A 380 0.91 -10.39 12.27
N MET A 381 0.20 -11.49 12.41
CA MET A 381 0.75 -12.85 12.30
C MET A 381 -0.03 -13.59 11.23
N ALA A 382 0.67 -14.29 10.35
CA ALA A 382 0.05 -15.09 9.32
C ALA A 382 0.78 -16.44 9.16
N LYS A 383 0.02 -17.46 8.76
CA LYS A 383 0.52 -18.82 8.52
C LYS A 383 0.00 -19.32 7.18
N GLY A 384 0.91 -19.64 6.28
CA GLY A 384 0.67 -20.38 5.05
C GLY A 384 0.96 -21.87 5.21
N ALA A 385 1.03 -22.59 4.09
CA ALA A 385 1.23 -24.03 4.08
C ALA A 385 2.58 -24.45 4.67
N ASP A 386 3.65 -23.77 4.32
CA ASP A 386 5.04 -24.11 4.67
C ASP A 386 5.81 -22.95 5.32
N GLU A 387 5.21 -21.77 5.45
CA GLU A 387 5.84 -20.58 6.02
C GLU A 387 4.88 -19.85 6.97
N GLY A 388 5.42 -19.05 7.87
CA GLY A 388 4.67 -18.16 8.74
C GLY A 388 5.45 -16.89 9.02
N THR A 389 4.75 -15.81 9.28
CA THR A 389 5.34 -14.47 9.44
C THR A 389 4.77 -13.77 10.65
N PHE A 390 5.60 -12.93 11.26
CA PHE A 390 5.19 -11.87 12.18
C PHE A 390 5.74 -10.54 11.66
N ARG A 391 4.89 -9.52 11.60
CA ARG A 391 5.28 -8.20 11.07
C ARG A 391 4.63 -7.07 11.84
N VAL A 392 5.38 -5.98 11.99
CA VAL A 392 4.86 -4.70 12.44
C VAL A 392 5.08 -3.68 11.33
N MET A 393 4.05 -2.94 10.95
CA MET A 393 4.14 -2.03 9.81
C MET A 393 3.11 -0.91 9.87
N ILE A 394 3.29 0.05 8.99
CA ILE A 394 2.43 1.22 8.83
C ILE A 394 1.50 0.98 7.63
N ASN A 395 0.30 1.57 7.69
CA ASN A 395 -0.81 1.46 6.75
C ASN A 395 -1.56 0.12 6.76
N GLN A 396 -2.74 0.12 6.15
CA GLN A 396 -3.56 -1.06 5.93
C GLN A 396 -3.11 -1.80 4.66
N PRO A 397 -3.44 -3.12 4.49
CA PRO A 397 -3.07 -3.86 3.29
C PRO A 397 -3.88 -3.42 2.07
N PHE A 398 -5.13 -2.97 2.29
CA PHE A 398 -6.04 -2.43 1.27
C PHE A 398 -7.11 -1.55 1.92
#